data_f50758840954ccd424533b791f7cdb83
#
_entry.id   f50758840954ccd424533b791f7cdb83
#
_cell.length_a   1.000
_cell.length_b   1.000
_cell.length_c   1.000
_cell.angle_alpha   90.00
_cell.angle_beta   90.00
_cell.angle_gamma   90.00
#
_symmetry.space_group_name_H-M   'P 1'
#
loop_
_entity.id
_entity.type
_entity.pdbx_description
1 polymer ?
#
loop_
_entity_poly.entity_id
_entity_poly.type
_entity_poly.pdbx_seq_one_letter_code
_entity_poly.pdbx_strand_id
1 'polypeptide(L)'
;FEALLLTVLIGEMIKIRWRLSLQIRGNESIKLLATDYYAPKDQGKPANIRAYADYDKEATHLNLDTGLFAITIDQGKNMEPYQGITPIIEGSLSKSAENYFFQSEQIKTFFDLNITKKHSAKSGRNWIASGFMLQALPDEHDNKYIDNKSWDILKERTTEQIKDSMNAEFNQYQFLDNIFQHSALTVFKETKIKFGCSCKRKTLLYTLSKYPKEQLEDMYDKKEKISANCQFCGRKFQFSLKQILDYYEG
;
A
#
# COMPACT_ATOMS: atom_id res chain seq x y z
N PHE A 1 -1.50 0.14 -9.23
CA PHE A 1 -2.36 -0.83 -8.53
C PHE A 1 -1.52 -1.84 -7.74
N GLU A 2 -0.43 -2.38 -8.30
CA GLU A 2 0.45 -3.35 -7.60
C GLU A 2 0.89 -2.85 -6.22
N ALA A 3 1.42 -1.63 -6.12
CA ALA A 3 1.83 -1.03 -4.84
C ALA A 3 0.67 -1.00 -3.82
N LEU A 4 -0.55 -0.69 -4.28
CA LEU A 4 -1.73 -0.66 -3.42
C LEU A 4 -2.11 -2.06 -2.93
N LEU A 5 -2.07 -3.04 -3.82
CA LEU A 5 -2.37 -4.44 -3.49
C LEU A 5 -1.34 -5.01 -2.50
N LEU A 6 -0.05 -4.78 -2.73
CA LEU A 6 1.02 -5.12 -1.77
C LEU A 6 0.77 -4.50 -0.39
N THR A 7 0.42 -3.21 -0.37
CA THR A 7 0.14 -2.50 0.89
C THR A 7 -1.02 -3.13 1.65
N VAL A 8 -2.06 -3.61 0.95
CA VAL A 8 -3.20 -4.33 1.56
C VAL A 8 -2.74 -5.67 2.12
N LEU A 9 -2.07 -6.49 1.31
CA LEU A 9 -1.62 -7.83 1.72
C LEU A 9 -0.70 -7.77 2.96
N ILE A 10 0.28 -6.86 2.93
CA ILE A 10 1.20 -6.67 4.05
C ILE A 10 0.47 -6.11 5.27
N GLY A 11 -0.44 -5.15 5.07
CA GLY A 11 -1.20 -4.51 6.15
C GLY A 11 -2.13 -5.47 6.90
N GLU A 12 -2.78 -6.37 6.19
CA GLU A 12 -3.65 -7.42 6.78
C GLU A 12 -2.83 -8.47 7.54
N MET A 13 -1.65 -8.81 7.03
CA MET A 13 -0.79 -9.83 7.63
C MET A 13 -0.14 -9.36 8.95
N ILE A 14 0.42 -8.14 8.99
CA ILE A 14 1.23 -7.66 10.13
C ILE A 14 0.37 -7.28 11.38
N LYS A 15 -0.95 -7.34 11.34
CA LYS A 15 -1.85 -6.95 12.47
C LYS A 15 -1.49 -5.57 13.05
N ILE A 16 -1.29 -4.59 12.18
CA ILE A 16 -0.95 -3.22 12.58
C ILE A 16 -2.10 -2.57 13.35
N ARG A 17 -1.76 -1.66 14.28
CA ARG A 17 -2.76 -0.92 15.07
C ARG A 17 -3.21 0.38 14.43
N TRP A 18 -2.38 0.94 13.53
CA TRP A 18 -2.67 2.25 12.97
C TRP A 18 -2.51 2.29 11.46
N ARG A 19 -1.27 2.37 10.95
CA ARG A 19 -1.01 2.62 9.54
C ARG A 19 0.23 1.89 9.04
N LEU A 20 0.13 1.33 7.84
CA LEU A 20 1.26 0.92 7.02
C LEU A 20 1.31 1.85 5.81
N SER A 21 2.49 2.37 5.53
CA SER A 21 2.78 3.16 4.33
C SER A 21 3.83 2.44 3.50
N LEU A 22 3.56 2.27 2.22
CA LEU A 22 4.52 1.83 1.22
C LEU A 22 4.87 3.02 0.33
N GLN A 23 6.15 3.32 0.21
CA GLN A 23 6.67 4.37 -0.66
C GLN A 23 7.70 3.78 -1.61
N ILE A 24 7.50 4.06 -2.89
CA ILE A 24 8.44 3.70 -3.94
C ILE A 24 8.95 5.00 -4.54
N ARG A 25 10.24 5.24 -4.43
CA ARG A 25 10.93 6.33 -5.12
C ARG A 25 11.71 5.71 -6.27
N GLY A 26 11.24 5.95 -7.46
CA GLY A 26 11.83 5.40 -8.67
C GLY A 26 12.78 6.37 -9.37
N ASN A 27 12.76 6.31 -10.67
CA ASN A 27 13.56 7.12 -11.59
C ASN A 27 12.75 8.32 -12.14
N GLU A 28 13.20 8.88 -13.25
CA GLU A 28 12.55 10.01 -13.94
C GLU A 28 11.12 9.69 -14.39
N SER A 29 10.83 8.44 -14.80
CA SER A 29 9.50 8.06 -15.28
C SER A 29 8.48 7.84 -14.14
N ILE A 30 8.91 7.32 -12.99
CA ILE A 30 8.10 7.17 -11.78
C ILE A 30 8.83 7.82 -10.61
N LYS A 31 8.47 9.06 -10.29
CA LYS A 31 9.13 9.82 -9.23
C LYS A 31 8.75 9.31 -7.84
N LEU A 32 7.46 9.05 -7.64
CA LEU A 32 6.93 8.61 -6.36
C LEU A 32 5.63 7.82 -6.54
N LEU A 33 5.59 6.62 -5.93
CA LEU A 33 4.32 5.97 -5.60
C LEU A 33 4.20 5.96 -4.08
N ALA A 34 3.07 6.35 -3.55
CA ALA A 34 2.79 6.32 -2.13
C ALA A 34 1.43 5.67 -1.90
N THR A 35 1.40 4.64 -1.06
CA THR A 35 0.17 3.95 -0.69
C THR A 35 0.10 3.79 0.82
N ASP A 36 -1.10 3.94 1.38
CA ASP A 36 -1.34 3.75 2.80
C ASP A 36 -2.47 2.74 2.99
N TYR A 37 -2.28 1.87 3.97
CA TYR A 37 -3.30 1.04 4.59
C TYR A 37 -3.51 1.51 6.04
N TYR A 38 -4.74 1.77 6.40
CA TYR A 38 -5.15 2.08 7.77
C TYR A 38 -5.95 0.93 8.33
N ALA A 39 -5.47 0.36 9.43
CA ALA A 39 -6.16 -0.72 10.12
C ALA A 39 -7.62 -0.36 10.47
N PRO A 40 -8.53 -1.34 10.53
CA PRO A 40 -9.87 -1.13 11.04
C PRO A 40 -9.82 -0.52 12.44
N LYS A 41 -10.64 0.50 12.70
CA LYS A 41 -10.70 1.12 14.04
C LYS A 41 -11.31 0.20 15.08
N ASP A 42 -12.25 -0.63 14.63
CA ASP A 42 -13.00 -1.57 15.44
C ASP A 42 -13.21 -2.87 14.67
N GLN A 43 -13.47 -3.96 15.38
CA GLN A 43 -13.77 -5.25 14.76
C GLN A 43 -15.00 -5.13 13.83
N GLY A 44 -14.88 -5.66 12.63
CA GLY A 44 -15.95 -5.62 11.61
C GLY A 44 -16.09 -4.30 10.85
N LYS A 45 -15.28 -3.29 11.17
CA LYS A 45 -15.16 -2.09 10.34
C LYS A 45 -14.19 -2.34 9.18
N PRO A 46 -14.38 -1.66 8.04
CA PRO A 46 -13.46 -1.80 6.92
C PRO A 46 -12.12 -1.13 7.22
N ALA A 47 -11.04 -1.71 6.69
CA ALA A 47 -9.78 -1.02 6.53
C ALA A 47 -9.89 0.08 5.47
N ASN A 48 -9.07 1.11 5.58
CA ASN A 48 -9.05 2.18 4.61
C ASN A 48 -7.74 2.18 3.85
N ILE A 49 -7.81 2.37 2.54
CA ILE A 49 -6.66 2.46 1.66
C ILE A 49 -6.68 3.75 0.86
N ARG A 50 -5.49 4.24 0.50
CA ARG A 50 -5.33 5.37 -0.41
C ARG A 50 -4.01 5.24 -1.15
N ALA A 51 -3.95 5.83 -2.34
CA ALA A 51 -2.75 5.83 -3.17
C ALA A 51 -2.54 7.19 -3.83
N TYR A 52 -1.28 7.49 -4.10
CA TYR A 52 -0.82 8.63 -4.89
C TYR A 52 0.29 8.17 -5.80
N ALA A 53 0.32 8.69 -7.02
CA ALA A 53 1.39 8.46 -7.97
C ALA A 53 1.83 9.78 -8.60
N ASP A 54 3.12 10.03 -8.58
CA ASP A 54 3.80 11.08 -9.33
C ASP A 54 4.68 10.42 -10.37
N TYR A 55 4.35 10.63 -11.63
CA TYR A 55 5.02 10.01 -12.76
C TYR A 55 5.02 10.96 -13.96
N ASP A 56 5.96 10.75 -14.86
CA ASP A 56 6.02 11.48 -16.11
C ASP A 56 4.89 11.02 -17.04
N LYS A 57 3.98 11.92 -17.38
CA LYS A 57 2.83 11.66 -18.27
C LYS A 57 3.22 11.52 -19.73
N GLU A 58 4.35 12.06 -20.12
CA GLU A 58 4.88 12.01 -21.48
C GLU A 58 5.78 10.78 -21.69
N ALA A 59 6.14 10.05 -20.63
CA ALA A 59 6.94 8.84 -20.76
C ALA A 59 6.18 7.76 -21.53
N THR A 60 6.80 7.22 -22.56
CA THR A 60 6.23 6.12 -23.36
C THR A 60 6.12 4.81 -22.57
N HIS A 61 7.04 4.63 -21.62
CA HIS A 61 7.06 3.47 -20.71
C HIS A 61 7.35 3.92 -19.28
N LEU A 62 6.55 3.40 -18.34
CA LEU A 62 6.81 3.58 -16.92
C LEU A 62 7.57 2.34 -16.42
N ASN A 63 8.80 2.54 -15.98
CA ASN A 63 9.63 1.48 -15.43
C ASN A 63 10.15 1.83 -14.03
N LEU A 64 10.59 0.82 -13.32
CA LEU A 64 11.14 0.91 -11.97
C LEU A 64 12.51 0.23 -11.88
N ASP A 65 13.31 0.29 -12.95
CA ASP A 65 14.60 -0.42 -13.03
C ASP A 65 15.54 -0.05 -11.88
N THR A 66 15.42 1.19 -11.38
CA THR A 66 16.18 1.68 -10.23
C THR A 66 15.29 2.44 -9.26
N GLY A 67 15.62 2.42 -7.99
CA GLY A 67 14.87 3.16 -6.98
C GLY A 67 14.92 2.51 -5.59
N LEU A 68 14.09 3.05 -4.72
CA LEU A 68 13.98 2.62 -3.33
C LEU A 68 12.54 2.18 -3.03
N PHE A 69 12.44 1.05 -2.36
CA PHE A 69 11.22 0.49 -1.80
C PHE A 69 11.25 0.65 -0.29
N ALA A 70 10.35 1.41 0.28
CA ALA A 70 10.31 1.72 1.71
C ALA A 70 8.97 1.34 2.31
N ILE A 71 9.00 0.56 3.39
CA ILE A 71 7.85 0.25 4.24
C ILE A 71 7.98 1.02 5.54
N THR A 72 6.92 1.72 5.94
CA THR A 72 6.83 2.39 7.24
C THR A 72 5.62 1.84 7.99
N ILE A 73 5.85 1.31 9.18
CA ILE A 73 4.82 0.80 10.09
C ILE A 73 4.66 1.79 11.25
N ASP A 74 3.50 2.42 11.32
CA ASP A 74 3.13 3.36 12.37
C ASP A 74 2.10 2.71 13.29
N GLN A 75 2.48 2.44 14.51
CA GLN A 75 1.64 1.80 15.53
C GLN A 75 0.78 2.79 16.32
N GLY A 76 0.86 4.08 15.99
CA GLY A 76 0.07 5.14 16.58
C GLY A 76 0.80 5.94 17.66
N LYS A 77 0.04 6.71 18.43
CA LYS A 77 0.60 7.62 19.44
C LYS A 77 1.49 6.89 20.44
N ASN A 78 2.62 7.49 20.78
CA ASN A 78 3.62 7.03 21.74
C ASN A 78 4.49 5.84 21.29
N MET A 79 4.51 5.53 19.99
CA MET A 79 5.43 4.56 19.43
C MET A 79 6.16 5.19 18.25
N GLU A 80 7.47 5.00 18.21
CA GLU A 80 8.26 5.40 17.04
C GLU A 80 7.88 4.55 15.82
N PRO A 81 7.66 5.16 14.65
CA PRO A 81 7.42 4.40 13.43
C PRO A 81 8.65 3.57 13.06
N TYR A 82 8.43 2.30 12.77
CA TYR A 82 9.46 1.45 12.17
C TYR A 82 9.51 1.70 10.67
N GLN A 83 10.71 1.84 10.12
CA GLN A 83 10.92 1.98 8.69
C GLN A 83 12.01 1.04 8.20
N GLY A 84 11.71 0.28 7.15
CA GLY A 84 12.67 -0.52 6.42
C GLY A 84 12.74 -0.05 4.96
N ILE A 85 13.95 -0.05 4.41
CA ILE A 85 14.23 0.41 3.05
C ILE A 85 15.07 -0.64 2.34
N THR A 86 14.71 -0.97 1.11
CA THR A 86 15.46 -1.87 0.22
C THR A 86 15.52 -1.26 -1.19
N PRO A 87 16.51 -1.60 -2.01
CA PRO A 87 16.48 -1.22 -3.42
C PRO A 87 15.33 -1.92 -4.15
N ILE A 88 14.93 -1.35 -5.28
CA ILE A 88 14.04 -2.03 -6.23
C ILE A 88 14.81 -3.20 -6.86
N ILE A 89 14.20 -4.37 -6.85
CA ILE A 89 14.78 -5.60 -7.39
C ILE A 89 14.15 -5.90 -8.76
N GLU A 90 14.97 -5.92 -9.80
CA GLU A 90 14.58 -6.26 -11.17
C GLU A 90 13.33 -5.51 -11.68
N GLY A 91 13.13 -4.26 -11.26
CA GLY A 91 11.96 -3.48 -11.63
C GLY A 91 10.63 -3.98 -11.06
N SER A 92 10.63 -4.97 -10.18
CA SER A 92 9.46 -5.66 -9.64
C SER A 92 9.17 -5.25 -8.20
N LEU A 93 7.95 -4.79 -7.93
CA LEU A 93 7.51 -4.48 -6.58
C LEU A 93 7.34 -5.73 -5.71
N SER A 94 6.86 -6.83 -6.30
CA SER A 94 6.74 -8.14 -5.60
C SER A 94 8.12 -8.63 -5.15
N LYS A 95 9.12 -8.68 -6.06
CA LYS A 95 10.49 -9.09 -5.72
C LYS A 95 11.14 -8.16 -4.71
N SER A 96 10.87 -6.87 -4.77
CA SER A 96 11.37 -5.89 -3.80
C SER A 96 10.77 -6.12 -2.41
N ALA A 97 9.47 -6.42 -2.33
CA ALA A 97 8.81 -6.79 -1.09
C ALA A 97 9.33 -8.13 -0.53
N GLU A 98 9.52 -9.15 -1.38
CA GLU A 98 10.12 -10.44 -0.99
C GLU A 98 11.52 -10.24 -0.41
N ASN A 99 12.35 -9.43 -1.08
CA ASN A 99 13.69 -9.10 -0.61
C ASN A 99 13.67 -8.34 0.73
N TYR A 100 12.73 -7.40 0.91
CA TYR A 100 12.53 -6.72 2.18
C TYR A 100 12.24 -7.71 3.31
N PHE A 101 11.30 -8.62 3.15
CA PHE A 101 10.96 -9.62 4.17
C PHE A 101 12.11 -10.58 4.45
N PHE A 102 12.87 -10.96 3.42
CA PHE A 102 14.02 -11.82 3.59
C PHE A 102 15.14 -11.14 4.36
N GLN A 103 15.47 -9.87 4.03
CA GLN A 103 16.60 -9.17 4.66
C GLN A 103 16.26 -8.59 6.03
N SER A 104 15.06 -8.02 6.19
CA SER A 104 14.69 -7.30 7.41
C SER A 104 14.02 -8.18 8.46
N GLU A 105 13.21 -9.14 8.03
CA GLU A 105 12.42 -10.00 8.92
C GLU A 105 12.91 -11.45 8.93
N GLN A 106 13.83 -11.82 8.03
CA GLN A 106 14.34 -13.18 7.82
C GLN A 106 13.21 -14.20 7.53
N ILE A 107 12.11 -13.73 6.97
CA ILE A 107 10.96 -14.53 6.62
C ILE A 107 10.91 -14.75 5.11
N LYS A 108 10.89 -16.02 4.69
CA LYS A 108 10.70 -16.40 3.30
C LYS A 108 9.28 -16.05 2.88
N THR A 109 9.15 -15.11 1.97
CA THR A 109 7.86 -14.56 1.53
C THR A 109 7.77 -14.63 0.00
N PHE A 110 6.56 -14.85 -0.51
CA PHE A 110 6.24 -14.84 -1.93
C PHE A 110 4.99 -14.01 -2.16
N PHE A 111 5.01 -13.18 -3.21
CA PHE A 111 3.87 -12.40 -3.64
C PHE A 111 3.52 -12.74 -5.08
N ASP A 112 2.25 -13.03 -5.32
CA ASP A 112 1.70 -13.11 -6.67
C ASP A 112 0.56 -12.10 -6.81
N LEU A 113 0.65 -11.23 -7.82
CA LEU A 113 -0.26 -10.10 -8.03
C LEU A 113 -0.83 -10.16 -9.44
N ASN A 114 -2.14 -10.10 -9.55
CA ASN A 114 -2.81 -10.07 -10.84
C ASN A 114 -3.73 -8.85 -10.95
N ILE A 115 -3.51 -8.04 -11.97
CA ILE A 115 -4.25 -6.81 -12.21
C ILE A 115 -4.75 -6.81 -13.65
N THR A 116 -6.05 -6.73 -13.80
CA THR A 116 -6.68 -6.74 -15.12
C THR A 116 -7.70 -5.62 -15.28
N LYS A 117 -7.90 -5.23 -16.52
CA LYS A 117 -8.89 -4.23 -16.90
C LYS A 117 -10.08 -4.94 -17.51
N LYS A 118 -11.23 -4.88 -16.83
CA LYS A 118 -12.49 -5.42 -17.39
C LYS A 118 -13.36 -4.30 -17.96
N HIS A 119 -13.94 -4.58 -19.11
CA HIS A 119 -15.00 -3.75 -19.68
C HIS A 119 -16.36 -4.32 -19.28
N SER A 120 -17.18 -3.52 -18.63
CA SER A 120 -18.57 -3.88 -18.35
C SER A 120 -19.50 -2.94 -19.10
N ALA A 121 -20.54 -3.48 -19.71
CA ALA A 121 -21.57 -2.70 -20.41
C ALA A 121 -22.30 -1.71 -19.48
N LYS A 122 -22.38 -2.02 -18.16
CA LYS A 122 -23.10 -1.21 -17.16
C LYS A 122 -22.22 -0.19 -16.44
N SER A 123 -20.93 -0.46 -16.24
CA SER A 123 -20.02 0.36 -15.39
C SER A 123 -18.80 0.90 -16.11
N GLY A 124 -18.70 0.70 -17.42
CA GLY A 124 -17.56 1.16 -18.21
C GLY A 124 -16.28 0.35 -17.93
N ARG A 125 -15.13 1.03 -17.84
CA ARG A 125 -13.83 0.40 -17.63
C ARG A 125 -13.55 0.26 -16.12
N ASN A 126 -13.49 -0.96 -15.63
CA ASN A 126 -13.13 -1.26 -14.23
C ASN A 126 -11.80 -1.99 -14.15
N TRP A 127 -11.03 -1.66 -13.13
CA TRP A 127 -9.84 -2.42 -12.77
C TRP A 127 -10.20 -3.44 -11.71
N ILE A 128 -9.74 -4.68 -11.90
CA ILE A 128 -9.82 -5.74 -10.91
C ILE A 128 -8.40 -6.08 -10.52
N ALA A 129 -8.15 -6.18 -9.23
CA ALA A 129 -6.89 -6.59 -8.68
C ALA A 129 -7.11 -7.75 -7.71
N SER A 130 -6.33 -8.81 -7.85
CA SER A 130 -6.23 -9.89 -6.88
C SER A 130 -4.77 -10.18 -6.57
N GLY A 131 -4.50 -10.63 -5.38
CA GLY A 131 -3.14 -10.91 -4.94
C GLY A 131 -3.12 -11.93 -3.83
N PHE A 132 -2.02 -12.62 -3.74
CA PHE A 132 -1.72 -13.60 -2.71
C PHE A 132 -0.35 -13.33 -2.10
N MET A 133 -0.27 -13.50 -0.79
CA MET A 133 0.97 -13.45 -0.03
C MET A 133 1.14 -14.76 0.72
N LEU A 134 2.24 -15.43 0.48
CA LEU A 134 2.63 -16.66 1.17
C LEU A 134 3.86 -16.38 2.02
N GLN A 135 3.84 -16.83 3.28
CA GLN A 135 4.98 -16.74 4.18
C GLN A 135 5.29 -18.08 4.81
N ALA A 136 6.57 -18.43 4.84
CA ALA A 136 7.05 -19.59 5.55
C ALA A 136 7.35 -19.21 7.01
N LEU A 137 6.43 -19.59 7.90
CA LEU A 137 6.68 -19.47 9.34
C LEU A 137 7.36 -20.73 9.85
N PRO A 138 8.18 -20.65 10.91
CA PRO A 138 8.76 -21.83 11.53
C PRO A 138 7.66 -22.68 12.18
N ASP A 139 7.85 -23.99 12.21
CA ASP A 139 6.98 -24.89 12.97
C ASP A 139 7.05 -24.56 14.46
N GLU A 140 5.90 -24.54 15.14
CA GLU A 140 5.82 -24.19 16.55
C GLU A 140 6.51 -25.20 17.48
N HIS A 141 6.69 -26.45 17.03
CA HIS A 141 7.24 -27.53 17.85
C HIS A 141 8.73 -27.74 17.66
N ASP A 142 9.24 -27.70 16.42
CA ASP A 142 10.63 -28.01 16.13
C ASP A 142 11.42 -26.85 15.51
N ASN A 143 10.78 -25.69 15.37
CA ASN A 143 11.38 -24.48 14.80
C ASN A 143 11.96 -24.68 13.38
N LYS A 144 11.46 -25.66 12.64
CA LYS A 144 11.84 -25.91 11.26
C LYS A 144 10.95 -25.13 10.28
N TYR A 145 11.55 -24.71 9.20
CA TYR A 145 10.83 -24.10 8.10
C TYR A 145 10.44 -25.15 7.06
N ILE A 146 9.43 -24.85 6.27
CA ILE A 146 9.08 -25.63 5.09
C ILE A 146 10.31 -25.84 4.20
N ASP A 147 10.50 -27.06 3.69
CA ASP A 147 11.59 -27.36 2.77
C ASP A 147 11.42 -26.64 1.41
N ASN A 148 12.52 -26.49 0.68
CA ASN A 148 12.51 -25.74 -0.57
C ASN A 148 11.60 -26.36 -1.64
N LYS A 149 11.52 -27.68 -1.73
CA LYS A 149 10.68 -28.36 -2.72
C LYS A 149 9.20 -28.12 -2.45
N SER A 150 8.76 -28.27 -1.21
CA SER A 150 7.38 -27.99 -0.81
C SER A 150 7.01 -26.52 -1.00
N TRP A 151 7.95 -25.60 -0.70
CA TRP A 151 7.78 -24.18 -0.95
C TRP A 151 7.59 -23.86 -2.43
N ASP A 152 8.39 -24.43 -3.31
CA ASP A 152 8.31 -24.19 -4.74
C ASP A 152 7.00 -24.76 -5.34
N ILE A 153 6.54 -25.90 -4.85
CA ILE A 153 5.22 -26.46 -5.21
C ILE A 153 4.09 -25.51 -4.79
N LEU A 154 4.14 -24.93 -3.59
CA LEU A 154 3.12 -23.97 -3.14
C LEU A 154 3.10 -22.70 -3.99
N LYS A 155 4.27 -22.16 -4.36
CA LYS A 155 4.35 -21.00 -5.26
C LYS A 155 3.75 -21.31 -6.63
N GLU A 156 4.09 -22.44 -7.23
CA GLU A 156 3.58 -22.87 -8.53
C GLU A 156 2.06 -22.97 -8.50
N ARG A 157 1.50 -23.70 -7.54
CA ARG A 157 0.04 -23.81 -7.34
C ARG A 157 -0.63 -22.45 -7.16
N THR A 158 -0.03 -21.56 -6.37
CA THR A 158 -0.56 -20.21 -6.16
C THR A 158 -0.62 -19.45 -7.47
N THR A 159 0.47 -19.48 -8.26
CA THR A 159 0.55 -18.79 -9.55
C THR A 159 -0.45 -19.34 -10.58
N GLU A 160 -0.72 -20.62 -10.56
CA GLU A 160 -1.76 -21.23 -11.41
C GLU A 160 -3.17 -20.75 -10.98
N GLN A 161 -3.48 -20.86 -9.69
CA GLN A 161 -4.81 -20.56 -9.16
C GLN A 161 -5.16 -19.07 -9.21
N ILE A 162 -4.18 -18.16 -9.05
CA ILE A 162 -4.46 -16.73 -9.01
C ILE A 162 -5.00 -16.18 -10.34
N LYS A 163 -4.69 -16.82 -11.45
CA LYS A 163 -5.24 -16.48 -12.78
C LYS A 163 -6.76 -16.62 -12.80
N ASP A 164 -7.28 -17.63 -12.10
CA ASP A 164 -8.72 -17.89 -12.01
C ASP A 164 -9.44 -16.97 -11.04
N SER A 165 -8.73 -16.32 -10.11
CA SER A 165 -9.27 -15.38 -9.13
C SER A 165 -9.97 -14.15 -9.73
N MET A 166 -9.79 -13.91 -11.03
CA MET A 166 -10.43 -12.84 -11.78
C MET A 166 -11.81 -13.22 -12.34
N ASN A 167 -12.23 -14.46 -12.20
CA ASN A 167 -13.51 -14.94 -12.69
C ASN A 167 -14.66 -14.51 -11.75
N ALA A 168 -15.84 -14.33 -12.30
CA ALA A 168 -17.01 -13.91 -11.53
C ALA A 168 -17.49 -14.95 -10.50
N GLU A 169 -17.14 -16.21 -10.71
CA GLU A 169 -17.51 -17.34 -9.86
C GLU A 169 -16.39 -17.74 -8.88
N PHE A 170 -15.44 -16.85 -8.63
CA PHE A 170 -14.31 -17.12 -7.74
C PHE A 170 -14.79 -17.49 -6.33
N ASN A 171 -14.37 -18.70 -5.89
CA ASN A 171 -14.59 -19.23 -4.55
C ASN A 171 -13.26 -19.28 -3.78
N GLN A 172 -13.12 -18.41 -2.78
CA GLN A 172 -11.89 -18.30 -1.99
C GLN A 172 -11.54 -19.56 -1.20
N TYR A 173 -12.53 -20.33 -0.75
CA TYR A 173 -12.28 -21.57 0.00
C TYR A 173 -11.74 -22.66 -0.93
N GLN A 174 -12.33 -22.80 -2.12
CA GLN A 174 -11.84 -23.70 -3.13
C GLN A 174 -10.44 -23.32 -3.61
N PHE A 175 -10.16 -22.02 -3.75
CA PHE A 175 -8.84 -21.50 -4.06
C PHE A 175 -7.80 -21.94 -3.02
N LEU A 176 -8.09 -21.77 -1.73
CA LEU A 176 -7.19 -22.20 -0.66
C LEU A 176 -7.01 -23.73 -0.62
N ASP A 177 -8.08 -24.49 -0.81
CA ASP A 177 -8.04 -25.96 -0.83
C ASP A 177 -7.19 -26.47 -1.99
N ASN A 178 -7.31 -25.87 -3.17
CA ASN A 178 -6.50 -26.23 -4.35
C ASN A 178 -5.00 -25.97 -4.12
N ILE A 179 -4.63 -24.91 -3.39
CA ILE A 179 -3.22 -24.60 -3.09
C ILE A 179 -2.69 -25.55 -2.02
N PHE A 180 -3.37 -25.67 -0.91
CA PHE A 180 -2.84 -26.36 0.28
C PHE A 180 -3.17 -27.84 0.39
N GLN A 181 -4.06 -28.36 -0.44
CA GLN A 181 -4.40 -29.79 -0.60
C GLN A 181 -4.21 -30.64 0.67
N HIS A 182 -5.28 -31.09 1.27
CA HIS A 182 -5.26 -31.96 2.44
C HIS A 182 -4.56 -31.44 3.71
N SER A 183 -4.11 -30.18 3.70
CA SER A 183 -3.55 -29.53 4.89
C SER A 183 -4.67 -29.03 5.80
N ALA A 184 -4.47 -29.07 7.10
CA ALA A 184 -5.38 -28.42 8.05
C ALA A 184 -5.28 -26.90 7.89
N LEU A 185 -6.39 -26.26 7.55
CA LEU A 185 -6.44 -24.81 7.34
C LEU A 185 -7.23 -24.12 8.47
N THR A 186 -6.69 -23.05 9.02
CA THR A 186 -7.43 -22.13 9.85
C THR A 186 -7.74 -20.87 9.05
N VAL A 187 -9.02 -20.62 8.78
CA VAL A 187 -9.46 -19.46 8.01
C VAL A 187 -9.98 -18.38 8.95
N PHE A 188 -9.44 -17.18 8.82
CA PHE A 188 -9.84 -16.03 9.61
C PHE A 188 -10.94 -15.24 8.92
N LYS A 189 -11.67 -14.42 9.69
CA LYS A 189 -12.72 -13.56 9.17
C LYS A 189 -12.13 -12.51 8.20
N GLU A 190 -12.82 -12.31 7.10
CA GLU A 190 -12.46 -11.32 6.08
C GLU A 190 -12.50 -9.89 6.60
N THR A 191 -11.57 -9.06 6.13
CA THR A 191 -11.57 -7.62 6.32
C THR A 191 -12.05 -6.93 5.04
N LYS A 192 -13.11 -6.14 5.14
CA LYS A 192 -13.54 -5.30 4.01
C LYS A 192 -12.58 -4.13 3.80
N ILE A 193 -12.23 -3.88 2.56
CA ILE A 193 -11.34 -2.79 2.18
C ILE A 193 -12.14 -1.70 1.46
N LYS A 194 -11.87 -0.43 1.78
CA LYS A 194 -12.47 0.70 1.06
C LYS A 194 -11.48 1.86 0.91
N PHE A 195 -11.72 2.70 -0.06
CA PHE A 195 -11.03 3.97 -0.14
C PHE A 195 -11.35 4.84 1.09
N GLY A 196 -10.33 5.43 1.70
CA GLY A 196 -10.50 6.35 2.81
C GLY A 196 -9.30 7.26 2.99
N CYS A 197 -9.54 8.58 2.96
CA CYS A 197 -8.47 9.56 3.14
C CYS A 197 -8.58 10.22 4.52
N SER A 198 -7.45 10.25 5.23
CA SER A 198 -7.32 10.84 6.57
C SER A 198 -6.96 12.33 6.55
N CYS A 199 -6.95 12.99 5.38
CA CYS A 199 -6.63 14.41 5.28
C CYS A 199 -7.61 15.27 6.07
N LYS A 200 -7.06 16.18 6.91
CA LYS A 200 -7.83 17.11 7.74
C LYS A 200 -7.35 18.53 7.52
N ARG A 201 -8.28 19.49 7.57
CA ARG A 201 -7.96 20.92 7.48
C ARG A 201 -6.84 21.33 8.45
N LYS A 202 -6.92 20.85 9.71
CA LYS A 202 -5.93 21.16 10.76
C LYS A 202 -4.52 20.66 10.39
N THR A 203 -4.39 19.48 9.80
CA THR A 203 -3.09 18.92 9.38
C THR A 203 -2.46 19.75 8.26
N LEU A 204 -3.26 20.17 7.28
CA LEU A 204 -2.79 21.01 6.18
C LEU A 204 -2.41 22.43 6.68
N LEU A 205 -3.20 22.97 7.60
CA LEU A 205 -2.90 24.25 8.24
C LEU A 205 -1.56 24.18 8.99
N TYR A 206 -1.34 23.11 9.77
CA TYR A 206 -0.06 22.86 10.43
C TYR A 206 1.11 22.75 9.45
N THR A 207 0.90 22.06 8.31
CA THR A 207 1.95 21.96 7.27
C THR A 207 2.25 23.34 6.67
N LEU A 208 1.22 24.12 6.35
CA LEU A 208 1.39 25.46 5.81
C LEU A 208 2.07 26.40 6.80
N SER A 209 1.80 26.30 8.10
CA SER A 209 2.44 27.12 9.14
C SER A 209 3.94 26.84 9.31
N LYS A 210 4.52 25.85 8.64
CA LYS A 210 5.98 25.60 8.62
C LYS A 210 6.72 26.33 7.51
N TYR A 211 5.99 26.95 6.59
CA TYR A 211 6.60 27.75 5.53
C TYR A 211 6.99 29.14 6.04
N PRO A 212 8.13 29.71 5.59
CA PRO A 212 8.52 31.07 5.88
C PRO A 212 7.42 32.08 5.52
N LYS A 213 7.29 33.15 6.31
CA LYS A 213 6.23 34.15 6.12
C LYS A 213 6.28 34.80 4.73
N GLU A 214 7.48 35.08 4.24
CA GLU A 214 7.69 35.69 2.93
C GLU A 214 7.14 34.79 1.78
N GLN A 215 7.32 33.46 1.89
CA GLN A 215 6.77 32.52 0.92
C GLN A 215 5.24 32.44 0.99
N LEU A 216 4.67 32.54 2.19
CA LEU A 216 3.23 32.56 2.37
C LEU A 216 2.60 33.84 1.81
N GLU A 217 3.27 34.98 1.99
CA GLU A 217 2.86 36.27 1.42
C GLU A 217 2.91 36.24 -0.11
N ASP A 218 3.97 35.75 -0.70
CA ASP A 218 4.09 35.58 -2.16
C ASP A 218 3.00 34.62 -2.75
N MET A 219 2.65 33.56 -2.03
CA MET A 219 1.54 32.69 -2.41
C MET A 219 0.17 33.37 -2.30
N TYR A 220 0.03 34.32 -1.40
CA TYR A 220 -1.21 35.04 -1.08
C TYR A 220 -1.49 36.18 -2.07
N ASP A 221 -0.49 36.99 -2.39
CA ASP A 221 -0.62 38.22 -3.22
C ASP A 221 -1.28 37.98 -4.59
N LYS A 222 -1.25 36.75 -5.07
CA LYS A 222 -1.82 36.39 -6.38
C LYS A 222 -3.27 35.91 -6.32
N LYS A 223 -3.86 35.56 -5.17
CA LYS A 223 -5.14 34.84 -5.10
C LYS A 223 -6.01 35.04 -3.86
N GLU A 224 -5.82 36.04 -3.03
CA GLU A 224 -6.61 36.29 -1.78
C GLU A 224 -6.73 35.10 -0.81
N LYS A 225 -6.41 33.86 -1.23
CA LYS A 225 -6.45 32.62 -0.44
C LYS A 225 -5.36 31.68 -0.89
N ILE A 226 -4.68 31.06 0.05
CA ILE A 226 -3.74 29.97 -0.19
C ILE A 226 -4.54 28.66 -0.34
N SER A 227 -4.38 28.01 -1.46
CA SER A 227 -5.06 26.76 -1.77
C SER A 227 -4.11 25.56 -1.58
N ALA A 228 -4.54 24.55 -0.83
CA ALA A 228 -3.84 23.29 -0.68
C ALA A 228 -4.72 22.13 -1.11
N ASN A 229 -4.19 21.24 -1.94
CA ASN A 229 -4.90 20.07 -2.43
C ASN A 229 -4.32 18.81 -1.78
N CYS A 230 -5.18 17.91 -1.31
CA CYS A 230 -4.72 16.60 -0.87
C CYS A 230 -4.33 15.75 -2.08
N GLN A 231 -3.09 15.32 -2.19
CA GLN A 231 -2.59 14.51 -3.30
C GLN A 231 -3.31 13.14 -3.40
N PHE A 232 -3.73 12.57 -2.28
CA PHE A 232 -4.41 11.27 -2.27
C PHE A 232 -5.87 11.31 -2.74
N CYS A 233 -6.64 12.35 -2.40
CA CYS A 233 -8.09 12.37 -2.68
C CYS A 233 -8.56 13.59 -3.48
N GLY A 234 -7.65 14.48 -3.85
CA GLY A 234 -7.98 15.70 -4.60
C GLY A 234 -8.79 16.75 -3.83
N ARG A 235 -9.12 16.51 -2.53
CA ARG A 235 -9.88 17.48 -1.73
C ARG A 235 -9.11 18.80 -1.64
N LYS A 236 -9.79 19.88 -1.99
CA LYS A 236 -9.25 21.25 -1.94
C LYS A 236 -9.56 21.89 -0.59
N PHE A 237 -8.57 22.56 -0.02
CA PHE A 237 -8.68 23.37 1.17
C PHE A 237 -8.19 24.77 0.85
N GLN A 238 -8.83 25.78 1.42
CA GLN A 238 -8.44 27.17 1.25
C GLN A 238 -8.24 27.82 2.61
N PHE A 239 -7.20 28.62 2.73
CA PHE A 239 -6.78 29.28 3.94
C PHE A 239 -6.53 30.77 3.66
N SER A 240 -6.93 31.66 4.56
CA SER A 240 -6.43 33.03 4.54
C SER A 240 -5.03 33.09 5.16
N LEU A 241 -4.24 34.06 4.76
CA LEU A 241 -2.91 34.27 5.34
C LEU A 241 -3.00 34.40 6.87
N LYS A 242 -3.99 35.14 7.36
CA LYS A 242 -4.25 35.30 8.80
C LYS A 242 -4.45 33.95 9.50
N GLN A 243 -5.25 33.02 8.94
CA GLN A 243 -5.47 31.69 9.54
C GLN A 243 -4.18 30.88 9.66
N ILE A 244 -3.22 31.06 8.75
CA ILE A 244 -1.96 30.34 8.79
C ILE A 244 -1.03 30.97 9.81
N LEU A 245 -0.95 32.31 9.85
CA LEU A 245 -0.10 33.05 10.79
C LEU A 245 -0.57 32.87 12.23
N ASP A 246 -1.87 33.01 12.51
CA ASP A 246 -2.45 32.76 13.84
C ASP A 246 -2.17 31.36 14.37
N TYR A 247 -1.97 30.35 13.47
CA TYR A 247 -1.62 28.98 13.84
C TYR A 247 -0.12 28.82 14.15
N TYR A 248 0.71 29.75 13.67
CA TYR A 248 2.16 29.76 13.91
C TYR A 248 2.50 30.26 15.31
N GLU A 249 1.69 31.18 15.84
CA GLU A 249 1.91 31.88 17.13
C GLU A 249 1.31 31.13 18.34
N GLY A 250 0.54 30.07 18.15
CA GLY A 250 -0.09 29.25 19.20
C GLY A 250 0.40 27.80 19.20
#